data_1986052b812079df431cb635c00cc94f
#
_entry.id   1986052b812079df431cb635c00cc94f
#
_cell.length_a   1.000
_cell.length_b   1.000
_cell.length_c   1.000
_cell.angle_alpha   90.00
_cell.angle_beta   90.00
_cell.angle_gamma   90.00
#
_symmetry.space_group_name_H-M   'P 1'
#
loop_
_entity.id
_entity.type
_entity.pdbx_description
1 polymer ?
#
loop_
_entity_poly.entity_id
_entity_poly.type
_entity_poly.pdbx_seq_one_letter_code
_entity_poly.pdbx_strand_id
1 'polypeptide(L)'
;MTYLPFIAIIILIILFLTAALRILNEYERGVIFRLGRVIAAKGPGLIILIPVVDKLVRVGLRLIAMDVDPQDVITRDNVSVKVNAVIYFRVIDPVKAIVEVENYSYAMSQLAQTTIRSVCGQAELDDLLAEREKINNELQEILDTHTDPWGIKVATVELKHIDLPQEMQRAMARQAEAERDRRAKIINAEGEFQAATKLAQASEIIEEHPTALQLRYLQTVNEMSAENNTTTIFPIPIDLLGPFSKLFRTAVQVEKKDKPDPSEEA
;
A
#
# COMPACT_ATOMS: atom_id res chain seq x y z
N MET A 1 -56.28 -14.54 56.16
CA MET A 1 -56.12 -13.36 55.27
C MET A 1 -55.02 -12.40 55.72
N THR A 2 -54.38 -12.56 56.86
CA THR A 2 -53.33 -11.66 57.42
C THR A 2 -51.97 -11.73 56.72
N TYR A 3 -51.68 -12.80 55.98
CA TYR A 3 -50.32 -12.96 55.33
C TYR A 3 -50.26 -12.30 53.94
N LEU A 4 -51.40 -11.95 53.29
CA LEU A 4 -51.44 -11.35 51.96
C LEU A 4 -50.65 -10.04 51.82
N PRO A 5 -50.78 -9.06 52.76
CA PRO A 5 -50.00 -7.82 52.69
C PRO A 5 -48.52 -8.04 52.90
N PHE A 6 -48.09 -9.01 53.74
CA PHE A 6 -46.66 -9.33 53.91
C PHE A 6 -46.04 -9.93 52.66
N ILE A 7 -46.75 -10.81 51.95
CA ILE A 7 -46.29 -11.38 50.68
C ILE A 7 -46.17 -10.26 49.63
N ALA A 8 -47.11 -9.35 49.56
CA ALA A 8 -47.05 -8.22 48.62
C ALA A 8 -45.84 -7.31 48.89
N ILE A 9 -45.52 -7.02 50.15
CA ILE A 9 -44.38 -6.22 50.56
C ILE A 9 -43.06 -6.92 50.19
N ILE A 10 -42.94 -8.24 50.43
CA ILE A 10 -41.74 -9.03 50.05
C ILE A 10 -41.53 -9.02 48.53
N ILE A 11 -42.57 -9.21 47.76
CA ILE A 11 -42.51 -9.16 46.29
C ILE A 11 -42.05 -7.77 45.83
N LEU A 12 -42.56 -6.70 46.40
CA LEU A 12 -42.18 -5.33 46.08
C LEU A 12 -40.69 -5.04 46.41
N ILE A 13 -40.20 -5.54 47.56
CA ILE A 13 -38.78 -5.43 47.93
C ILE A 13 -37.90 -6.21 46.94
N ILE A 14 -38.28 -7.40 46.56
CA ILE A 14 -37.51 -8.20 45.58
C ILE A 14 -37.50 -7.50 44.23
N LEU A 15 -38.62 -6.98 43.76
CA LEU A 15 -38.73 -6.24 42.53
C LEU A 15 -37.89 -4.96 42.56
N PHE A 16 -37.89 -4.23 43.66
CA PHE A 16 -37.03 -3.08 43.88
C PHE A 16 -35.53 -3.45 43.86
N LEU A 17 -35.15 -4.54 44.52
CA LEU A 17 -33.77 -5.01 44.55
C LEU A 17 -33.27 -5.42 43.18
N THR A 18 -34.05 -6.14 42.40
CA THR A 18 -33.70 -6.56 41.04
C THR A 18 -33.60 -5.36 40.07
N ALA A 19 -34.39 -4.33 40.25
CA ALA A 19 -34.29 -3.10 39.48
C ALA A 19 -33.10 -2.22 39.88
N ALA A 20 -32.65 -2.31 41.17
CA ALA A 20 -31.55 -1.54 41.72
C ALA A 20 -30.17 -2.09 41.33
N LEU A 21 -30.08 -3.42 41.10
CA LEU A 21 -28.80 -4.07 40.78
C LEU A 21 -28.59 -4.08 39.27
N ARG A 22 -27.47 -3.47 38.84
CA ARG A 22 -27.03 -3.49 37.43
C ARG A 22 -25.58 -3.93 37.34
N ILE A 23 -25.28 -4.78 36.36
CA ILE A 23 -23.92 -5.24 36.08
C ILE A 23 -23.45 -4.53 34.80
N LEU A 24 -22.23 -3.99 34.87
CA LEU A 24 -21.51 -3.42 33.73
C LEU A 24 -20.34 -4.29 33.34
N ASN A 25 -20.12 -4.41 32.06
CA ASN A 25 -18.97 -5.12 31.51
C ASN A 25 -17.68 -4.29 31.72
N GLU A 26 -16.53 -4.95 31.64
CA GLU A 26 -15.23 -4.31 31.83
C GLU A 26 -14.97 -3.16 30.81
N TYR A 27 -15.47 -3.33 29.61
CA TYR A 27 -15.34 -2.35 28.53
C TYR A 27 -16.43 -1.28 28.53
N GLU A 28 -17.33 -1.27 29.52
CA GLU A 28 -18.40 -0.30 29.67
C GLU A 28 -18.19 0.58 30.92
N ARG A 29 -18.61 1.82 30.83
CA ARG A 29 -18.75 2.73 31.98
C ARG A 29 -20.17 3.21 32.07
N GLY A 30 -20.65 3.27 33.28
CA GLY A 30 -22.01 3.75 33.58
C GLY A 30 -21.99 5.18 34.06
N VAL A 31 -22.51 6.11 33.28
CA VAL A 31 -22.73 7.50 33.73
C VAL A 31 -24.07 7.56 34.44
N ILE A 32 -24.04 7.92 35.71
CA ILE A 32 -25.24 7.97 36.57
C ILE A 32 -25.74 9.40 36.68
N PHE A 33 -26.98 9.61 36.29
CA PHE A 33 -27.70 10.84 36.47
C PHE A 33 -28.69 10.67 37.62
N ARG A 34 -28.58 11.49 38.63
CA ARG A 34 -29.55 11.56 39.75
C ARG A 34 -30.32 12.85 39.67
N LEU A 35 -31.62 12.77 39.50
CA LEU A 35 -32.51 13.95 39.35
C LEU A 35 -31.96 14.95 38.29
N GLY A 36 -31.41 14.43 37.17
CA GLY A 36 -30.87 15.25 36.09
C GLY A 36 -29.40 15.72 36.28
N ARG A 37 -28.79 15.53 37.45
CA ARG A 37 -27.37 15.88 37.68
C ARG A 37 -26.46 14.65 37.54
N VAL A 38 -25.34 14.80 36.86
CA VAL A 38 -24.29 13.79 36.82
C VAL A 38 -23.64 13.68 38.18
N ILE A 39 -23.54 12.47 38.72
CA ILE A 39 -22.86 12.22 39.98
C ILE A 39 -21.46 11.72 39.73
N ALA A 40 -21.34 10.63 38.97
CA ALA A 40 -20.06 10.01 38.64
C ALA A 40 -20.21 8.99 37.51
N ALA A 41 -19.09 8.71 36.81
CA ALA A 41 -18.95 7.51 36.01
C ALA A 41 -18.53 6.35 36.91
N LYS A 42 -19.30 5.27 36.96
CA LYS A 42 -18.93 4.06 37.70
C LYS A 42 -18.27 3.03 36.77
N GLY A 43 -17.26 2.34 37.31
CA GLY A 43 -16.49 1.31 36.63
C GLY A 43 -17.27 -0.01 36.44
N PRO A 44 -16.58 -1.05 35.96
CA PRO A 44 -17.17 -2.36 35.73
C PRO A 44 -17.57 -3.06 37.04
N GLY A 45 -18.47 -4.02 36.92
CA GLY A 45 -18.95 -4.82 38.02
C GLY A 45 -20.35 -4.45 38.46
N LEU A 46 -20.67 -4.78 39.71
CA LEU A 46 -21.98 -4.58 40.31
C LEU A 46 -22.18 -3.14 40.73
N ILE A 47 -23.21 -2.50 40.19
CA ILE A 47 -23.59 -1.13 40.54
C ILE A 47 -25.01 -1.16 41.16
N ILE A 48 -25.16 -0.41 42.25
CA ILE A 48 -26.43 -0.20 42.93
C ILE A 48 -26.96 1.16 42.49
N LEU A 49 -28.14 1.15 41.91
CA LEU A 49 -28.90 2.35 41.47
C LEU A 49 -30.14 2.49 42.34
N ILE A 50 -30.60 3.71 42.55
CA ILE A 50 -31.88 3.96 43.16
C ILE A 50 -32.91 4.00 42.04
N PRO A 51 -33.78 2.98 41.91
CA PRO A 51 -34.82 2.96 40.87
C PRO A 51 -35.66 4.22 40.94
N VAL A 52 -36.13 4.70 39.76
CA VAL A 52 -36.91 5.94 39.61
C VAL A 52 -36.11 7.25 39.73
N VAL A 53 -35.11 7.31 40.61
CA VAL A 53 -34.29 8.52 40.85
C VAL A 53 -33.04 8.57 39.99
N ASP A 54 -32.39 7.41 39.81
CA ASP A 54 -31.14 7.29 39.07
C ASP A 54 -31.40 6.78 37.65
N LYS A 55 -30.84 7.49 36.64
CA LYS A 55 -30.80 7.08 35.23
C LYS A 55 -29.37 6.71 34.87
N LEU A 56 -29.22 5.49 34.37
CA LEU A 56 -27.90 4.96 33.93
C LEU A 56 -27.79 5.07 32.41
N VAL A 57 -26.71 5.72 31.92
CA VAL A 57 -26.34 5.71 30.52
C VAL A 57 -25.05 4.92 30.39
N ARG A 58 -25.04 3.89 29.52
CA ARG A 58 -23.86 3.04 29.29
C ARG A 58 -23.05 3.59 28.14
N VAL A 59 -21.75 3.68 28.30
CA VAL A 59 -20.79 4.13 27.30
C VAL A 59 -19.72 3.07 27.10
N GLY A 60 -19.51 2.62 25.88
CA GLY A 60 -18.44 1.70 25.52
C GLY A 60 -17.10 2.43 25.42
N LEU A 61 -16.03 1.82 25.94
CA LEU A 61 -14.65 2.34 25.85
C LEU A 61 -13.85 1.70 24.74
N ARG A 62 -14.43 0.73 24.02
CA ARG A 62 -13.74 0.03 22.93
C ARG A 62 -13.53 0.98 21.75
N LEU A 63 -12.52 0.65 20.95
CA LEU A 63 -12.28 1.33 19.68
C LEU A 63 -13.47 1.09 18.76
N ILE A 64 -13.98 2.16 18.19
CA ILE A 64 -15.08 2.17 17.23
C ILE A 64 -14.49 2.59 15.88
N ALA A 65 -14.74 1.79 14.84
CA ALA A 65 -14.49 2.17 13.47
C ALA A 65 -15.76 2.78 12.89
N MET A 66 -15.66 3.98 12.39
CA MET A 66 -16.78 4.72 11.78
C MET A 66 -16.42 5.07 10.34
N ASP A 67 -17.23 4.60 9.41
CA ASP A 67 -17.14 5.02 8.01
C ASP A 67 -17.73 6.43 7.85
N VAL A 68 -17.00 7.28 7.15
CA VAL A 68 -17.44 8.62 6.76
C VAL A 68 -17.98 8.54 5.33
N ASP A 69 -19.17 9.08 5.13
CA ASP A 69 -19.80 9.13 3.80
C ASP A 69 -18.92 9.86 2.78
N PRO A 70 -18.92 9.42 1.51
CA PRO A 70 -18.13 10.05 0.47
C PRO A 70 -18.46 11.53 0.31
N GLN A 71 -17.42 12.37 0.31
CA GLN A 71 -17.52 13.82 0.14
C GLN A 71 -17.01 14.25 -1.22
N ASP A 72 -17.77 15.05 -1.95
CA ASP A 72 -17.32 15.74 -3.14
C ASP A 72 -16.46 16.94 -2.72
N VAL A 73 -15.20 16.95 -3.12
CA VAL A 73 -14.22 17.99 -2.79
C VAL A 73 -13.56 18.47 -4.06
N ILE A 74 -13.27 19.76 -4.14
CA ILE A 74 -12.45 20.35 -5.17
C ILE A 74 -11.08 20.62 -4.56
N THR A 75 -10.05 19.99 -5.10
CA THR A 75 -8.66 20.16 -4.67
C THR A 75 -8.09 21.52 -5.03
N ARG A 76 -6.92 21.87 -4.50
CA ARG A 76 -6.25 23.15 -4.77
C ARG A 76 -5.95 23.37 -6.25
N ASP A 77 -5.67 22.31 -6.98
CA ASP A 77 -5.44 22.26 -8.43
C ASP A 77 -6.72 22.17 -9.28
N ASN A 78 -7.88 22.47 -8.64
CA ASN A 78 -9.19 22.57 -9.27
C ASN A 78 -9.72 21.27 -9.87
N VAL A 79 -9.36 20.11 -9.28
CA VAL A 79 -9.89 18.80 -9.64
C VAL A 79 -11.00 18.40 -8.69
N SER A 80 -12.16 17.98 -9.23
CA SER A 80 -13.26 17.45 -8.42
C SER A 80 -13.01 15.98 -8.12
N VAL A 81 -12.94 15.61 -6.84
CA VAL A 81 -12.70 14.26 -6.37
C VAL A 81 -13.77 13.85 -5.35
N LYS A 82 -14.07 12.55 -5.27
CA LYS A 82 -14.85 11.99 -4.16
C LYS A 82 -13.91 11.29 -3.21
N VAL A 83 -13.96 11.70 -1.94
CA VAL A 83 -13.10 11.18 -0.89
C VAL A 83 -13.96 10.57 0.21
N ASN A 84 -13.66 9.35 0.62
CA ASN A 84 -14.20 8.73 1.81
C ASN A 84 -13.09 8.31 2.77
N ALA A 85 -13.44 8.21 4.06
CA ALA A 85 -12.49 7.89 5.11
C ALA A 85 -13.09 6.97 6.16
N VAL A 86 -12.23 6.34 6.94
CA VAL A 86 -12.58 5.63 8.18
C VAL A 86 -11.87 6.29 9.34
N ILE A 87 -12.63 6.51 10.40
CA ILE A 87 -12.13 7.09 11.65
C ILE A 87 -12.19 6.02 12.74
N TYR A 88 -11.05 5.80 13.37
CA TYR A 88 -10.95 4.95 14.55
C TYR A 88 -10.86 5.82 15.78
N PHE A 89 -11.86 5.75 16.64
CA PHE A 89 -11.91 6.54 17.85
C PHE A 89 -12.41 5.72 19.04
N ARG A 90 -12.14 6.19 20.24
CA ARG A 90 -12.64 5.64 21.49
C ARG A 90 -12.99 6.74 22.48
N VAL A 91 -13.93 6.44 23.38
CA VAL A 91 -14.26 7.34 24.46
C VAL A 91 -13.27 7.15 25.61
N ILE A 92 -12.63 8.25 26.05
CA ILE A 92 -11.76 8.27 27.22
C ILE A 92 -12.53 8.75 28.45
N ASP A 93 -13.26 9.85 28.32
CA ASP A 93 -14.09 10.39 29.39
C ASP A 93 -15.59 10.21 29.05
N PRO A 94 -16.23 9.18 29.64
CA PRO A 94 -17.63 8.90 29.36
C PRO A 94 -18.58 9.98 29.88
N VAL A 95 -18.17 10.78 30.86
CA VAL A 95 -18.99 11.88 31.39
C VAL A 95 -19.06 13.00 30.37
N LYS A 96 -17.92 13.44 29.88
CA LYS A 96 -17.86 14.48 28.84
C LYS A 96 -18.59 14.04 27.58
N ALA A 97 -18.41 12.78 27.14
CA ALA A 97 -19.03 12.26 25.92
C ALA A 97 -20.57 12.28 25.94
N ILE A 98 -21.18 12.28 27.13
CA ILE A 98 -22.64 12.30 27.28
C ILE A 98 -23.18 13.69 27.65
N VAL A 99 -22.39 14.52 28.33
CA VAL A 99 -22.83 15.85 28.79
C VAL A 99 -22.61 16.92 27.73
N GLU A 100 -21.43 16.88 27.07
CA GLU A 100 -21.03 17.91 26.11
C GLU A 100 -21.70 17.73 24.73
N VAL A 101 -22.04 16.48 24.37
CA VAL A 101 -22.59 16.16 23.04
C VAL A 101 -23.78 15.22 23.19
N GLU A 102 -24.89 15.54 22.56
CA GLU A 102 -26.11 14.70 22.57
C GLU A 102 -25.86 13.33 21.93
N ASN A 103 -25.23 13.33 20.74
CA ASN A 103 -24.87 12.12 20.01
C ASN A 103 -23.46 12.29 19.43
N TYR A 104 -22.49 11.78 20.17
CA TYR A 104 -21.09 11.91 19.79
C TYR A 104 -20.74 11.20 18.48
N SER A 105 -21.43 10.10 18.13
CA SER A 105 -21.19 9.40 16.88
C SER A 105 -21.64 10.24 15.67
N TYR A 106 -22.82 10.85 15.77
CA TYR A 106 -23.32 11.75 14.73
C TYR A 106 -22.46 13.02 14.62
N ALA A 107 -22.13 13.65 15.74
CA ALA A 107 -21.29 14.84 15.76
C ALA A 107 -19.89 14.58 15.17
N MET A 108 -19.28 13.43 15.50
CA MET A 108 -18.04 12.98 14.92
C MET A 108 -18.13 12.84 13.40
N SER A 109 -19.20 12.21 12.89
CA SER A 109 -19.41 12.06 11.45
C SER A 109 -19.50 13.43 10.74
N GLN A 110 -20.26 14.37 11.29
CA GLN A 110 -20.37 15.71 10.69
C GLN A 110 -19.07 16.51 10.75
N LEU A 111 -18.36 16.43 11.87
CA LEU A 111 -17.05 17.05 12.03
C LEU A 111 -16.05 16.46 11.02
N ALA A 112 -16.03 15.15 10.89
CA ALA A 112 -15.15 14.46 9.95
C ALA A 112 -15.42 14.87 8.50
N GLN A 113 -16.68 14.90 8.08
CA GLN A 113 -17.05 15.32 6.71
C GLN A 113 -16.58 16.73 6.39
N THR A 114 -16.74 17.67 7.34
CA THR A 114 -16.29 19.05 7.15
C THR A 114 -14.79 19.18 7.18
N THR A 115 -14.09 18.44 8.04
CA THR A 115 -12.62 18.45 8.13
C THR A 115 -11.98 17.83 6.90
N ILE A 116 -12.49 16.68 6.43
CA ILE A 116 -12.02 16.04 5.18
C ILE A 116 -12.17 17.02 4.02
N ARG A 117 -13.32 17.69 3.88
CA ARG A 117 -13.53 18.68 2.82
C ARG A 117 -12.55 19.84 2.91
N SER A 118 -12.24 20.31 4.12
CA SER A 118 -11.30 21.41 4.33
C SER A 118 -9.87 21.03 3.99
N VAL A 119 -9.38 19.90 4.53
CA VAL A 119 -7.99 19.45 4.35
C VAL A 119 -7.75 19.02 2.89
N CYS A 120 -8.63 18.19 2.34
CA CYS A 120 -8.50 17.75 0.95
C CYS A 120 -8.66 18.92 -0.05
N GLY A 121 -9.44 19.95 0.29
CA GLY A 121 -9.58 21.16 -0.53
C GLY A 121 -8.34 22.06 -0.53
N GLN A 122 -7.45 21.93 0.44
CA GLN A 122 -6.19 22.67 0.52
C GLN A 122 -5.01 21.90 -0.08
N ALA A 123 -5.11 20.60 -0.24
CA ALA A 123 -4.10 19.73 -0.81
C ALA A 123 -4.19 19.69 -2.34
N GLU A 124 -3.07 19.39 -3.00
CA GLU A 124 -3.04 19.04 -4.42
C GLU A 124 -3.43 17.57 -4.61
N LEU A 125 -3.91 17.24 -5.82
CA LEU A 125 -4.30 15.87 -6.13
C LEU A 125 -3.12 14.89 -5.98
N ASP A 126 -1.94 15.30 -6.41
CA ASP A 126 -0.73 14.49 -6.30
C ASP A 126 -0.37 14.20 -4.84
N ASP A 127 -0.53 15.17 -3.94
CA ASP A 127 -0.31 14.98 -2.48
C ASP A 127 -1.32 13.98 -1.90
N LEU A 128 -2.61 14.08 -2.28
CA LEU A 128 -3.66 13.17 -1.84
C LEU A 128 -3.41 11.71 -2.27
N LEU A 129 -2.74 11.52 -3.40
CA LEU A 129 -2.45 10.18 -3.94
C LEU A 129 -1.11 9.62 -3.45
N ALA A 130 -0.07 10.45 -3.35
CA ALA A 130 1.30 10.06 -3.03
C ALA A 130 1.63 10.17 -1.53
N GLU A 131 1.14 11.23 -0.84
CA GLU A 131 1.47 11.54 0.56
C GLU A 131 0.30 11.29 1.51
N ARG A 132 -0.41 10.18 1.35
CA ARG A 132 -1.60 9.84 2.16
C ARG A 132 -1.36 9.88 3.66
N GLU A 133 -0.20 9.41 4.12
CA GLU A 133 0.14 9.40 5.54
C GLU A 133 0.18 10.81 6.15
N LYS A 134 0.67 11.77 5.41
CA LYS A 134 0.70 13.17 5.84
C LYS A 134 -0.72 13.73 6.01
N ILE A 135 -1.58 13.50 5.02
CA ILE A 135 -2.97 13.93 5.06
C ILE A 135 -3.75 13.22 6.19
N ASN A 136 -3.53 11.91 6.37
CA ASN A 136 -4.13 11.14 7.44
C ASN A 136 -3.75 11.69 8.83
N ASN A 137 -2.47 12.02 9.03
CA ASN A 137 -1.96 12.60 10.28
C ASN A 137 -2.54 14.00 10.54
N GLU A 138 -2.63 14.85 9.51
CA GLU A 138 -3.23 16.17 9.61
C GLU A 138 -4.72 16.09 9.97
N LEU A 139 -5.46 15.20 9.30
CA LEU A 139 -6.86 14.93 9.63
C LEU A 139 -7.02 14.42 11.08
N GLN A 140 -6.16 13.52 11.52
CA GLN A 140 -6.18 12.98 12.87
C GLN A 140 -5.93 14.08 13.90
N GLU A 141 -4.93 14.94 13.71
CA GLU A 141 -4.55 16.02 14.65
C GLU A 141 -5.70 17.03 14.79
N ILE A 142 -6.29 17.46 13.66
CA ILE A 142 -7.42 18.39 13.68
C ILE A 142 -8.64 17.76 14.37
N LEU A 143 -9.00 16.53 14.01
CA LEU A 143 -10.14 15.85 14.61
C LEU A 143 -9.93 15.59 16.09
N ASP A 144 -8.76 15.13 16.50
CA ASP A 144 -8.42 14.87 17.90
C ASP A 144 -8.52 16.14 18.74
N THR A 145 -8.00 17.26 18.23
CA THR A 145 -8.10 18.58 18.91
C THR A 145 -9.55 19.02 19.12
N HIS A 146 -10.40 18.81 18.11
CA HIS A 146 -11.81 19.20 18.21
C HIS A 146 -12.65 18.26 19.08
N THR A 147 -12.26 17.00 19.23
CA THR A 147 -13.00 15.99 20.00
C THR A 147 -12.50 15.80 21.42
N ASP A 148 -11.34 16.34 21.75
CA ASP A 148 -10.78 16.32 23.13
C ASP A 148 -11.74 16.93 24.19
N PRO A 149 -12.41 18.08 23.94
CA PRO A 149 -13.44 18.61 24.85
C PRO A 149 -14.59 17.63 25.11
N TRP A 150 -14.91 16.76 24.16
CA TRP A 150 -15.95 15.74 24.27
C TRP A 150 -15.48 14.49 25.01
N GLY A 151 -14.20 14.41 25.39
CA GLY A 151 -13.60 13.24 26.04
C GLY A 151 -13.45 12.05 25.08
N ILE A 152 -13.32 12.30 23.79
CA ILE A 152 -13.14 11.31 22.73
C ILE A 152 -11.74 11.45 22.16
N LYS A 153 -11.07 10.32 22.00
CA LYS A 153 -9.72 10.23 21.40
C LYS A 153 -9.82 9.62 20.01
N VAL A 154 -9.34 10.36 19.03
CA VAL A 154 -9.14 9.84 17.68
C VAL A 154 -7.82 9.10 17.62
N ALA A 155 -7.89 7.78 17.37
CA ALA A 155 -6.71 6.94 17.32
C ALA A 155 -6.01 7.04 15.96
N THR A 156 -6.80 6.92 14.88
CA THR A 156 -6.29 6.96 13.50
C THR A 156 -7.40 7.41 12.57
N VAL A 157 -7.02 8.12 11.52
CA VAL A 157 -7.88 8.47 10.39
C VAL A 157 -7.24 7.92 9.12
N GLU A 158 -8.02 7.24 8.29
CA GLU A 158 -7.52 6.66 7.05
C GLU A 158 -8.42 7.02 5.88
N LEU A 159 -7.86 7.62 4.84
CA LEU A 159 -8.54 7.81 3.57
C LEU A 159 -8.65 6.46 2.84
N LYS A 160 -9.88 6.03 2.51
CA LYS A 160 -10.13 4.74 1.83
C LYS A 160 -9.90 4.84 0.34
N HIS A 161 -10.79 5.54 -0.33
CA HIS A 161 -10.80 5.71 -1.78
C HIS A 161 -10.85 7.18 -2.14
N ILE A 162 -10.17 7.51 -3.23
CA ILE A 162 -10.24 8.81 -3.87
C ILE A 162 -10.70 8.53 -5.30
N ASP A 163 -11.97 8.80 -5.56
CA ASP A 163 -12.57 8.58 -6.86
C ASP A 163 -12.38 9.81 -7.74
N LEU A 164 -11.72 9.62 -8.87
CA LEU A 164 -11.43 10.63 -9.87
C LEU A 164 -12.42 10.54 -11.03
N PRO A 165 -12.73 11.65 -11.71
CA PRO A 165 -13.45 11.63 -12.98
C PRO A 165 -12.77 10.73 -14.00
N GLN A 166 -13.55 10.00 -14.82
CA GLN A 166 -13.00 9.02 -15.78
C GLN A 166 -12.01 9.64 -16.78
N GLU A 167 -12.22 10.88 -17.18
CA GLU A 167 -11.32 11.58 -18.09
C GLU A 167 -9.95 11.83 -17.45
N MET A 168 -9.93 12.20 -16.17
CA MET A 168 -8.70 12.41 -15.42
C MET A 168 -7.97 11.09 -15.19
N GLN A 169 -8.68 10.02 -14.82
CA GLN A 169 -8.09 8.67 -14.69
C GLN A 169 -7.39 8.25 -16.00
N ARG A 170 -8.03 8.49 -17.15
CA ARG A 170 -7.43 8.19 -18.46
C ARG A 170 -6.22 9.07 -18.78
N ALA A 171 -6.26 10.35 -18.39
CA ALA A 171 -5.13 11.26 -18.58
C ALA A 171 -3.93 10.83 -17.72
N MET A 172 -4.14 10.53 -16.45
CA MET A 172 -3.11 10.04 -15.53
C MET A 172 -2.54 8.69 -15.97
N ALA A 173 -3.40 7.77 -16.48
CA ALA A 173 -2.94 6.49 -17.01
C ALA A 173 -1.97 6.70 -18.20
N ARG A 174 -2.31 7.57 -19.16
CA ARG A 174 -1.41 7.91 -20.28
C ARG A 174 -0.11 8.57 -19.82
N GLN A 175 -0.19 9.46 -18.85
CA GLN A 175 0.99 10.10 -18.26
C GLN A 175 1.90 9.08 -17.58
N ALA A 176 1.32 8.17 -16.77
CA ALA A 176 2.07 7.12 -16.10
C ALA A 176 2.70 6.13 -17.12
N GLU A 177 2.01 5.79 -18.20
CA GLU A 177 2.54 4.97 -19.29
C GLU A 177 3.73 5.65 -19.97
N ALA A 178 3.58 6.93 -20.37
CA ALA A 178 4.65 7.70 -20.97
C ALA A 178 5.89 7.83 -20.05
N GLU A 179 5.68 8.03 -18.76
CA GLU A 179 6.78 8.10 -17.80
C GLU A 179 7.47 6.73 -17.61
N ARG A 180 6.71 5.63 -17.60
CA ARG A 180 7.26 4.27 -17.58
C ARG A 180 8.07 3.99 -18.84
N ASP A 181 7.56 4.36 -20.01
CA ASP A 181 8.26 4.22 -21.29
C ASP A 181 9.56 5.04 -21.32
N ARG A 182 9.51 6.27 -20.80
CA ARG A 182 10.70 7.11 -20.66
C ARG A 182 11.75 6.45 -19.77
N ARG A 183 11.35 5.97 -18.59
CA ARG A 183 12.24 5.27 -17.67
C ARG A 183 12.79 3.97 -18.26
N ALA A 184 11.95 3.19 -18.94
CA ALA A 184 12.39 1.96 -19.61
C ALA A 184 13.46 2.25 -20.69
N LYS A 185 13.28 3.30 -21.49
CA LYS A 185 14.29 3.73 -22.48
C LYS A 185 15.61 4.14 -21.83
N ILE A 186 15.58 4.88 -20.72
CA ILE A 186 16.79 5.28 -19.97
C ILE A 186 17.50 4.04 -19.42
N ILE A 187 16.74 3.13 -18.76
CA ILE A 187 17.31 1.90 -18.19
C ILE A 187 17.92 1.02 -19.28
N ASN A 188 17.24 0.88 -20.42
CA ASN A 188 17.75 0.11 -21.55
C ASN A 188 19.04 0.74 -22.12
N ALA A 189 19.06 2.04 -22.35
CA ALA A 189 20.23 2.75 -22.83
C ALA A 189 21.42 2.66 -21.86
N GLU A 190 21.17 2.78 -20.56
CA GLU A 190 22.18 2.60 -19.53
C GLU A 190 22.69 1.15 -19.50
N GLY A 191 21.78 0.18 -19.63
CA GLY A 191 22.12 -1.24 -19.74
C GLY A 191 22.97 -1.54 -20.97
N GLU A 192 22.64 -0.99 -22.14
CA GLU A 192 23.43 -1.10 -23.37
C GLU A 192 24.81 -0.47 -23.21
N PHE A 193 24.90 0.72 -22.60
CA PHE A 193 26.16 1.38 -22.33
C PHE A 193 27.06 0.56 -21.40
N GLN A 194 26.50 0.03 -20.31
CA GLN A 194 27.23 -0.84 -19.39
C GLN A 194 27.66 -2.14 -20.07
N ALA A 195 26.79 -2.76 -20.87
CA ALA A 195 27.11 -3.95 -21.64
C ALA A 195 28.21 -3.69 -22.68
N ALA A 196 28.13 -2.60 -23.44
CA ALA A 196 29.14 -2.20 -24.41
C ALA A 196 30.48 -1.96 -23.73
N THR A 197 30.49 -1.28 -22.59
CA THR A 197 31.71 -1.05 -21.80
C THR A 197 32.35 -2.37 -21.34
N LYS A 198 31.52 -3.32 -20.86
CA LYS A 198 32.01 -4.66 -20.44
C LYS A 198 32.52 -5.50 -21.61
N LEU A 199 31.82 -5.41 -22.75
CA LEU A 199 32.26 -6.07 -23.98
C LEU A 199 33.59 -5.48 -24.49
N ALA A 200 33.78 -4.16 -24.45
CA ALA A 200 35.03 -3.51 -24.80
C ALA A 200 36.19 -3.99 -23.90
N GLN A 201 35.99 -3.98 -22.59
CA GLN A 201 36.96 -4.51 -21.64
C GLN A 201 37.28 -6.00 -21.87
N ALA A 202 36.23 -6.80 -22.16
CA ALA A 202 36.45 -8.22 -22.47
C ALA A 202 37.19 -8.42 -23.77
N SER A 203 36.94 -7.59 -24.82
CA SER A 203 37.69 -7.68 -26.09
C SER A 203 39.16 -7.32 -25.93
N GLU A 204 39.50 -6.34 -25.10
CA GLU A 204 40.87 -5.97 -24.79
C GLU A 204 41.63 -7.13 -24.13
N ILE A 205 41.03 -7.82 -23.16
CA ILE A 205 41.61 -9.01 -22.52
C ILE A 205 41.79 -10.18 -23.51
N ILE A 206 40.81 -10.36 -24.42
CA ILE A 206 40.87 -11.44 -25.43
C ILE A 206 41.91 -11.14 -26.49
N GLU A 207 42.19 -9.86 -26.84
CA GLU A 207 43.22 -9.46 -27.79
C GLU A 207 44.62 -9.80 -27.28
N GLU A 208 44.85 -9.68 -25.97
CA GLU A 208 46.10 -10.11 -25.33
C GLU A 208 46.32 -11.64 -25.40
N HIS A 209 45.25 -12.43 -25.50
CA HIS A 209 45.27 -13.89 -25.48
C HIS A 209 44.48 -14.51 -26.65
N PRO A 210 45.01 -14.57 -27.88
CA PRO A 210 44.31 -15.05 -29.09
C PRO A 210 43.75 -16.47 -28.97
N THR A 211 44.33 -17.32 -28.14
CA THR A 211 43.78 -18.67 -27.86
C THR A 211 42.44 -18.66 -27.10
N ALA A 212 42.18 -17.61 -26.34
CA ALA A 212 40.94 -17.46 -25.62
C ALA A 212 39.72 -17.28 -26.56
N LEU A 213 39.92 -16.64 -27.72
CA LEU A 213 38.90 -16.49 -28.76
C LEU A 213 38.47 -17.84 -29.31
N GLN A 214 39.46 -18.73 -29.58
CA GLN A 214 39.18 -20.08 -30.08
C GLN A 214 38.42 -20.93 -29.08
N LEU A 215 38.79 -20.85 -27.80
CA LEU A 215 38.05 -21.56 -26.73
C LEU A 215 36.62 -21.05 -26.59
N ARG A 216 36.43 -19.73 -26.63
CA ARG A 216 35.07 -19.12 -26.55
C ARG A 216 34.21 -19.50 -27.77
N TYR A 217 34.81 -19.56 -28.96
CA TYR A 217 34.12 -20.04 -30.15
C TYR A 217 33.65 -21.49 -29.98
N LEU A 218 34.54 -22.38 -29.48
CA LEU A 218 34.18 -23.76 -29.21
C LEU A 218 33.12 -23.91 -28.12
N GLN A 219 33.17 -23.05 -27.09
CA GLN A 219 32.16 -23.01 -26.04
C GLN A 219 30.79 -22.61 -26.61
N THR A 220 30.72 -21.56 -27.42
CA THR A 220 29.46 -21.10 -28.04
C THR A 220 28.87 -22.17 -28.96
N VAL A 221 29.73 -22.89 -29.71
CA VAL A 221 29.31 -24.03 -30.54
C VAL A 221 28.73 -25.16 -29.68
N ASN A 222 29.32 -25.43 -28.54
CA ASN A 222 28.85 -26.46 -27.62
C ASN A 222 27.52 -26.07 -26.97
N GLU A 223 27.35 -24.80 -26.60
CA GLU A 223 26.09 -24.28 -26.06
C GLU A 223 24.95 -24.35 -27.11
N MET A 224 25.23 -23.97 -28.37
CA MET A 224 24.24 -24.09 -29.48
C MET A 224 23.89 -25.54 -29.79
N SER A 225 24.81 -26.48 -29.62
CA SER A 225 24.61 -27.91 -29.88
C SER A 225 23.74 -28.58 -28.78
N ALA A 226 23.63 -27.99 -27.60
CA ALA A 226 22.84 -28.52 -26.48
C ALA A 226 21.34 -28.29 -26.62
N GLU A 227 20.92 -27.31 -27.45
CA GLU A 227 19.53 -27.10 -27.78
C GLU A 227 19.15 -27.98 -28.99
N ASN A 228 18.03 -28.72 -28.92
CA ASN A 228 17.51 -29.67 -29.92
C ASN A 228 17.10 -28.98 -31.24
N ASN A 229 18.03 -28.30 -31.91
CA ASN A 229 17.80 -27.63 -33.19
C ASN A 229 18.35 -28.47 -34.36
N THR A 230 17.47 -28.81 -35.30
CA THR A 230 17.77 -29.63 -36.50
C THR A 230 18.56 -28.89 -37.58
N THR A 231 18.81 -27.59 -37.44
CA THR A 231 19.56 -26.80 -38.42
C THR A 231 20.42 -25.77 -37.69
N THR A 232 21.73 -25.92 -37.74
CA THR A 232 22.67 -24.96 -37.12
C THR A 232 23.41 -24.23 -38.25
N ILE A 233 23.24 -22.90 -38.33
CA ILE A 233 23.99 -22.05 -39.29
C ILE A 233 25.26 -21.56 -38.54
N PHE A 234 26.43 -21.99 -39.05
CA PHE A 234 27.69 -21.56 -38.53
C PHE A 234 28.29 -20.41 -39.34
N PRO A 235 28.31 -19.17 -38.85
CA PRO A 235 29.12 -18.12 -39.47
C PRO A 235 30.61 -18.36 -39.14
N ILE A 236 31.35 -18.94 -40.08
CA ILE A 236 32.81 -19.13 -39.93
C ILE A 236 33.47 -17.79 -40.28
N PRO A 237 34.17 -17.13 -39.34
CA PRO A 237 34.97 -15.94 -39.66
C PRO A 237 36.05 -16.32 -40.69
N ILE A 238 36.12 -15.58 -41.80
CA ILE A 238 37.04 -15.84 -42.91
C ILE A 238 38.51 -15.84 -42.45
N ASP A 239 38.82 -15.10 -41.40
CA ASP A 239 40.14 -15.02 -40.82
C ASP A 239 40.65 -16.34 -40.20
N LEU A 240 39.76 -17.24 -39.78
CA LEU A 240 40.12 -18.59 -39.32
C LEU A 240 40.56 -19.50 -40.47
N LEU A 241 40.22 -19.19 -41.71
CA LEU A 241 40.62 -19.92 -42.88
C LEU A 241 42.02 -19.46 -43.40
N GLY A 242 42.57 -18.35 -42.86
CA GLY A 242 43.88 -17.82 -43.23
C GLY A 242 45.04 -18.84 -43.11
N PRO A 243 45.20 -19.57 -42.00
CA PRO A 243 46.22 -20.62 -41.89
C PRO A 243 46.00 -21.78 -42.86
N PHE A 244 44.74 -22.18 -43.09
CA PHE A 244 44.44 -23.26 -44.05
C PHE A 244 44.65 -22.84 -45.49
N SER A 245 44.38 -21.60 -45.88
CA SER A 245 44.61 -21.10 -47.22
C SER A 245 46.13 -21.05 -47.56
N LYS A 246 47.00 -20.83 -46.58
CA LYS A 246 48.46 -20.94 -46.76
C LYS A 246 48.89 -22.39 -46.96
N LEU A 247 48.33 -23.35 -46.21
CA LEU A 247 48.62 -24.78 -46.38
C LEU A 247 48.13 -25.29 -47.75
N PHE A 248 46.94 -24.90 -48.22
CA PHE A 248 46.48 -25.25 -49.57
C PHE A 248 47.33 -24.63 -50.66
N ARG A 249 47.78 -23.39 -50.55
CA ARG A 249 48.70 -22.78 -51.50
C ARG A 249 50.07 -23.48 -51.54
N THR A 250 50.56 -23.94 -50.42
CA THR A 250 51.86 -24.67 -50.32
C THR A 250 51.68 -26.07 -50.93
N ALA A 251 50.55 -26.77 -50.69
CA ALA A 251 50.32 -28.10 -51.28
C ALA A 251 50.15 -28.02 -52.82
N VAL A 252 49.48 -27.03 -53.35
CA VAL A 252 49.29 -26.81 -54.81
C VAL A 252 50.62 -26.41 -55.50
N GLN A 253 51.52 -25.71 -54.76
CA GLN A 253 52.88 -25.39 -55.29
C GLN A 253 53.81 -26.60 -55.29
N VAL A 254 53.67 -27.54 -54.38
CA VAL A 254 54.47 -28.80 -54.38
C VAL A 254 54.01 -29.69 -55.52
N GLU A 255 52.71 -29.81 -55.81
CA GLU A 255 52.16 -30.63 -56.89
C GLU A 255 52.54 -30.08 -58.30
N LYS A 256 52.80 -28.75 -58.41
CA LYS A 256 53.24 -28.12 -59.66
C LYS A 256 54.73 -28.28 -59.92
N LYS A 257 55.53 -28.69 -58.95
CA LYS A 257 56.98 -28.88 -59.07
C LYS A 257 57.39 -30.29 -59.45
N ASP A 258 56.43 -31.25 -59.35
CA ASP A 258 56.70 -32.69 -59.68
C ASP A 258 56.11 -33.12 -61.03
N LYS A 259 55.67 -32.18 -61.87
CA LYS A 259 55.36 -32.53 -63.27
C LYS A 259 56.59 -32.35 -64.12
N PRO A 260 57.15 -33.41 -64.76
CA PRO A 260 58.22 -33.27 -65.66
C PRO A 260 57.77 -32.49 -66.92
N ASP A 261 58.68 -31.60 -67.37
CA ASP A 261 58.49 -30.72 -68.51
C ASP A 261 58.40 -31.57 -69.80
N PRO A 262 57.37 -31.42 -70.63
CA PRO A 262 57.17 -32.26 -71.83
C PRO A 262 58.03 -31.87 -73.04
N SER A 263 59.15 -31.13 -72.83
CA SER A 263 60.01 -30.64 -73.89
C SER A 263 61.36 -31.39 -74.08
N GLU A 264 61.47 -32.58 -73.45
CA GLU A 264 62.67 -33.42 -73.64
C GLU A 264 62.40 -34.74 -74.38
N GLU A 265 61.48 -34.78 -75.32
CA GLU A 265 61.41 -35.86 -76.33
C GLU A 265 60.96 -35.27 -77.67
N ALA A 266 62.03 -34.78 -78.43
CA ALA A 266 62.02 -34.67 -79.88
C ALA A 266 63.41 -34.65 -80.41
#